data_04945af7925d69284a9844ebc75907ad
#
_entry.id   04945af7925d69284a9844ebc75907ad
#
_cell.length_a   1.000
_cell.length_b   1.000
_cell.length_c   1.000
_cell.angle_alpha   90.00
_cell.angle_beta   90.00
_cell.angle_gamma   90.00
#
_symmetry.space_group_name_H-M   'P 1'
#
loop_
_entity.id
_entity.type
_entity.pdbx_description
1 polymer ?
#
loop_
_entity_poly.entity_id
_entity_poly.type
_entity_poly.pdbx_seq_one_letter_code
_entity_poly.pdbx_strand_id
1 'polypeptide(L)'
;CKYCVNRSGNDVVRTSFTPEEVCTLTMEFYRRNYIEGLFLSSGVLKSPNYTMELLYTVLYKLRHEHNFQGYIHVKAIPGADSRLIQMTGYLADRMSVNIELPTAESLRLLAPHKTRKNILAPMGFVQQMSAENQYEIQTYRHVPKFVPAGQSTQMIVGATSESDKDILYLSSALYGRPTMKRVYYSGYVSVNTVSYTHLTLPTNPR
;
A
#
# COMPACT_ATOMS: atom_id res chain seq x y z
N CYS A 1 -11.41 -7.98 -1.26
CA CYS A 1 -11.93 -7.11 -2.34
C CYS A 1 -12.43 -7.97 -3.48
N LYS A 2 -13.56 -7.62 -4.08
CA LYS A 2 -14.21 -8.41 -5.13
C LYS A 2 -13.37 -8.51 -6.42
N TYR A 3 -12.56 -7.52 -6.69
CA TYR A 3 -11.66 -7.47 -7.86
C TYR A 3 -10.33 -8.24 -7.66
N CYS A 4 -10.08 -8.77 -6.48
CA CYS A 4 -8.81 -9.43 -6.21
C CYS A 4 -8.85 -10.91 -6.64
N VAL A 5 -7.87 -11.34 -7.41
CA VAL A 5 -7.71 -12.77 -7.81
C VAL A 5 -7.62 -13.66 -6.58
N ASN A 6 -6.91 -13.20 -5.55
CA ASN A 6 -6.67 -13.93 -4.30
C ASN A 6 -7.77 -13.77 -3.25
N ARG A 7 -8.98 -13.31 -3.63
CA ARG A 7 -10.10 -13.24 -2.68
C ARG A 7 -10.48 -14.63 -2.17
N SER A 8 -10.99 -14.69 -0.94
CA SER A 8 -11.34 -15.96 -0.28
C SER A 8 -12.35 -16.83 -1.06
N GLY A 9 -13.23 -16.20 -1.85
CA GLY A 9 -14.22 -16.92 -2.66
C GLY A 9 -13.70 -17.49 -4.00
N ASN A 10 -12.44 -17.29 -4.34
CA ASN A 10 -11.83 -17.87 -5.53
C ASN A 10 -11.12 -19.18 -5.16
N ASP A 11 -11.28 -20.19 -6.02
CA ASP A 11 -10.55 -21.45 -5.91
C ASP A 11 -9.15 -21.29 -6.51
N VAL A 12 -8.23 -20.74 -5.70
CA VAL A 12 -6.82 -20.55 -6.07
C VAL A 12 -5.93 -20.99 -4.91
N VAL A 13 -4.82 -21.63 -5.23
CA VAL A 13 -3.81 -21.98 -4.24
C VAL A 13 -3.23 -20.70 -3.66
N ARG A 14 -3.21 -20.63 -2.33
CA ARG A 14 -2.66 -19.48 -1.58
C ARG A 14 -1.57 -19.96 -0.66
N THR A 15 -0.51 -19.18 -0.62
CA THR A 15 0.58 -19.36 0.34
C THR A 15 1.01 -18.01 0.88
N SER A 16 1.76 -18.03 1.96
CA SER A 16 2.36 -16.85 2.55
C SER A 16 3.81 -17.15 2.86
N PHE A 17 4.69 -16.21 2.57
CA PHE A 17 6.08 -16.28 3.00
C PHE A 17 6.18 -15.92 4.49
N THR A 18 7.06 -16.61 5.19
CA THR A 18 7.52 -16.20 6.51
C THR A 18 8.46 -14.99 6.40
N PRO A 19 8.64 -14.20 7.46
CA PRO A 19 9.63 -13.12 7.46
C PRO A 19 11.02 -13.57 7.08
N GLU A 20 11.44 -14.75 7.53
CA GLU A 20 12.75 -15.37 7.23
C GLU A 20 12.91 -15.67 5.75
N GLU A 21 11.89 -16.25 5.12
CA GLU A 21 11.90 -16.55 3.67
C GLU A 21 11.99 -15.26 2.84
N VAL A 22 11.23 -14.21 3.20
CA VAL A 22 11.29 -12.91 2.53
C VAL A 22 12.68 -12.31 2.67
N CYS A 23 13.26 -12.32 3.86
CA CYS A 23 14.60 -11.79 4.10
C CYS A 23 15.65 -12.56 3.29
N THR A 24 15.60 -13.89 3.31
CA THR A 24 16.53 -14.75 2.56
C THR A 24 16.45 -14.45 1.05
N LEU A 25 15.26 -14.46 0.47
CA LEU A 25 15.08 -14.17 -0.96
C LEU A 25 15.55 -12.76 -1.31
N THR A 26 15.19 -11.76 -0.50
CA THR A 26 15.61 -10.37 -0.74
C THR A 26 17.13 -10.24 -0.73
N MET A 27 17.80 -10.83 0.26
CA MET A 27 19.25 -10.74 0.38
C MET A 27 19.99 -11.52 -0.72
N GLU A 28 19.47 -12.68 -1.12
CA GLU A 28 20.04 -13.45 -2.23
C GLU A 28 19.97 -12.69 -3.56
N PHE A 29 18.83 -12.06 -3.86
CA PHE A 29 18.70 -11.25 -5.07
C PHE A 29 19.52 -9.96 -5.01
N TYR A 30 19.58 -9.32 -3.85
CA TYR A 30 20.34 -8.10 -3.63
C TYR A 30 21.85 -8.34 -3.78
N ARG A 31 22.40 -9.40 -3.17
CA ARG A 31 23.82 -9.76 -3.27
C ARG A 31 24.25 -10.10 -4.70
N ARG A 32 23.33 -10.59 -5.51
CA ARG A 32 23.57 -10.92 -6.92
C ARG A 32 23.29 -9.74 -7.87
N ASN A 33 22.99 -8.56 -7.33
CA ASN A 33 22.61 -7.36 -8.10
C ASN A 33 21.40 -7.56 -9.03
N TYR A 34 20.46 -8.45 -8.67
CA TYR A 34 19.22 -8.63 -9.41
C TYR A 34 18.18 -7.60 -9.02
N ILE A 35 18.26 -7.05 -7.80
CA ILE A 35 17.36 -6.01 -7.27
C ILE A 35 18.18 -4.92 -6.57
N GLU A 36 17.68 -3.69 -6.63
CA GLU A 36 18.21 -2.53 -5.90
C GLU A 36 17.38 -2.22 -4.64
N GLY A 37 16.19 -2.80 -4.54
CA GLY A 37 15.28 -2.54 -3.45
C GLY A 37 14.15 -3.56 -3.36
N LEU A 38 13.32 -3.39 -2.36
CA LEU A 38 12.19 -4.26 -2.05
C LEU A 38 10.88 -3.44 -2.05
N PHE A 39 9.89 -3.90 -2.81
CA PHE A 39 8.49 -3.50 -2.59
C PHE A 39 7.78 -4.61 -1.83
N LEU A 40 7.41 -4.33 -0.58
CA LEU A 40 6.77 -5.30 0.31
C LEU A 40 5.29 -4.99 0.50
N SER A 41 4.45 -5.94 0.15
CA SER A 41 3.01 -5.87 0.37
C SER A 41 2.44 -7.23 0.75
N SER A 42 1.26 -7.24 1.37
CA SER A 42 0.55 -8.45 1.75
C SER A 42 -0.96 -8.29 1.58
N GLY A 43 -1.66 -9.39 1.41
CA GLY A 43 -3.07 -9.48 1.78
C GLY A 43 -3.20 -9.44 3.29
N VAL A 44 -4.42 -9.22 3.80
CA VAL A 44 -4.66 -9.27 5.25
C VAL A 44 -4.70 -10.73 5.70
N LEU A 45 -3.74 -11.10 6.55
CA LEU A 45 -3.66 -12.40 7.21
C LEU A 45 -4.20 -12.25 8.63
N LYS A 46 -5.09 -13.12 9.09
CA LYS A 46 -5.71 -13.08 10.43
C LYS A 46 -6.33 -11.71 10.78
N SER A 47 -5.50 -10.68 10.98
CA SER A 47 -5.91 -9.31 11.30
C SER A 47 -4.98 -8.27 10.67
N PRO A 48 -5.42 -6.99 10.58
CA PRO A 48 -4.56 -5.91 10.12
C PRO A 48 -3.27 -5.75 10.94
N ASN A 49 -3.38 -5.83 12.28
CA ASN A 49 -2.23 -5.72 13.18
C ASN A 49 -1.25 -6.87 12.98
N TYR A 50 -1.75 -8.10 13.00
CA TYR A 50 -0.91 -9.28 12.77
C TYR A 50 -0.14 -9.19 11.45
N THR A 51 -0.82 -8.75 10.38
CA THR A 51 -0.18 -8.59 9.08
C THR A 51 0.87 -7.48 9.10
N MET A 52 0.56 -6.36 9.74
CA MET A 52 1.50 -5.24 9.85
C MET A 52 2.72 -5.60 10.70
N GLU A 53 2.56 -6.40 11.75
CA GLU A 53 3.66 -6.97 12.56
C GLU A 53 4.60 -7.84 11.72
N LEU A 54 4.06 -8.69 10.85
CA LEU A 54 4.89 -9.48 9.93
C LEU A 54 5.69 -8.60 8.98
N LEU A 55 5.06 -7.56 8.39
CA LEU A 55 5.75 -6.61 7.53
C LEU A 55 6.84 -5.85 8.29
N TYR A 56 6.54 -5.38 9.49
CA TYR A 56 7.52 -4.75 10.37
C TYR A 56 8.70 -5.68 10.66
N THR A 57 8.42 -6.94 11.01
CA THR A 57 9.47 -7.94 11.31
C THR A 57 10.42 -8.14 10.14
N VAL A 58 9.88 -8.21 8.91
CA VAL A 58 10.72 -8.29 7.69
C VAL A 58 11.64 -7.07 7.59
N LEU A 59 11.10 -5.86 7.72
CA LEU A 59 11.89 -4.63 7.60
C LEU A 59 12.94 -4.54 8.70
N TYR A 60 12.58 -4.89 9.94
CA TYR A 60 13.48 -4.91 11.07
C TYR A 60 14.67 -5.84 10.84
N LYS A 61 14.40 -7.10 10.45
CA LYS A 61 15.44 -8.08 10.13
C LYS A 61 16.33 -7.62 8.98
N LEU A 62 15.75 -7.11 7.89
CA LEU A 62 16.51 -6.61 6.76
C LEU A 62 17.46 -5.47 7.17
N ARG A 63 16.99 -4.49 7.93
CA ARG A 63 17.80 -3.32 8.34
C ARG A 63 18.83 -3.66 9.41
N HIS A 64 18.44 -4.42 10.46
CA HIS A 64 19.26 -4.61 11.66
C HIS A 64 20.06 -5.92 11.67
N GLU A 65 19.50 -7.01 11.12
CA GLU A 65 20.18 -8.32 11.13
C GLU A 65 20.97 -8.56 9.84
N HIS A 66 20.43 -8.13 8.68
CA HIS A 66 21.05 -8.36 7.38
C HIS A 66 21.79 -7.15 6.80
N ASN A 67 21.72 -5.99 7.45
CA ASN A 67 22.32 -4.74 7.00
C ASN A 67 21.95 -4.38 5.54
N PHE A 68 20.68 -4.61 5.17
CA PHE A 68 20.17 -4.30 3.83
C PHE A 68 20.10 -2.78 3.63
N GLN A 69 20.86 -2.27 2.67
CA GLN A 69 20.95 -0.84 2.34
C GLN A 69 20.09 -0.43 1.14
N GLY A 70 19.43 -1.40 0.50
CA GLY A 70 18.57 -1.15 -0.64
C GLY A 70 17.31 -0.37 -0.27
N TYR A 71 16.66 0.20 -1.28
CA TYR A 71 15.41 0.94 -1.12
C TYR A 71 14.27 0.02 -0.64
N ILE A 72 13.51 0.45 0.37
CA ILE A 72 12.33 -0.28 0.85
C ILE A 72 11.07 0.56 0.68
N HIS A 73 10.15 0.04 -0.11
CA HIS A 73 8.79 0.54 -0.22
C HIS A 73 7.83 -0.46 0.43
N VAL A 74 7.16 -0.07 1.49
CA VAL A 74 6.19 -0.93 2.20
C VAL A 74 4.77 -0.43 2.00
N LYS A 75 3.83 -1.37 1.86
CA LYS A 75 2.40 -1.09 1.81
C LYS A 75 1.80 -1.25 3.20
N ALA A 76 1.39 -0.14 3.81
CA ALA A 76 0.71 -0.18 5.10
C ALA A 76 -0.67 -0.84 4.97
N ILE A 77 -1.04 -1.58 5.99
CA ILE A 77 -2.31 -2.31 6.05
C ILE A 77 -3.38 -1.39 6.64
N PRO A 78 -4.45 -1.07 5.88
CA PRO A 78 -5.56 -0.27 6.39
C PRO A 78 -6.21 -0.90 7.63
N GLY A 79 -6.36 -0.12 8.69
CA GLY A 79 -6.90 -0.58 9.97
C GLY A 79 -5.86 -1.16 10.94
N ALA A 80 -4.59 -1.17 10.59
CA ALA A 80 -3.52 -1.50 11.53
C ALA A 80 -3.29 -0.36 12.54
N ASP A 81 -2.75 -0.73 13.70
CA ASP A 81 -2.38 0.20 14.76
C ASP A 81 -1.36 1.23 14.26
N SER A 82 -1.57 2.48 14.65
CA SER A 82 -0.69 3.60 14.26
C SER A 82 0.75 3.44 14.73
N ARG A 83 0.96 2.82 15.89
CA ARG A 83 2.30 2.54 16.41
C ARG A 83 3.07 1.57 15.50
N LEU A 84 2.41 0.54 14.98
CA LEU A 84 3.02 -0.39 14.03
C LEU A 84 3.37 0.31 12.72
N ILE A 85 2.48 1.20 12.23
CA ILE A 85 2.74 2.02 11.04
C ILE A 85 3.93 2.94 11.29
N GLN A 86 4.02 3.57 12.46
CA GLN A 86 5.13 4.43 12.82
C GLN A 86 6.47 3.66 12.86
N MET A 87 6.52 2.55 13.59
CA MET A 87 7.73 1.73 13.70
C MET A 87 8.20 1.26 12.32
N THR A 88 7.28 0.85 11.45
CA THR A 88 7.58 0.44 10.09
C THR A 88 8.07 1.59 9.23
N GLY A 89 7.53 2.80 9.43
CA GLY A 89 7.90 3.99 8.67
C GLY A 89 9.34 4.45 8.90
N TYR A 90 9.90 4.21 10.07
CA TYR A 90 11.32 4.48 10.35
C TYR A 90 12.29 3.49 9.66
N LEU A 91 11.80 2.35 9.20
CA LEU A 91 12.60 1.33 8.52
C LEU A 91 12.43 1.36 7.00
N ALA A 92 11.42 2.07 6.51
CA ALA A 92 11.08 2.16 5.10
C ALA A 92 11.48 3.51 4.50
N ASP A 93 11.85 3.51 3.21
CA ASP A 93 12.08 4.74 2.46
C ASP A 93 10.76 5.35 1.99
N ARG A 94 9.79 4.53 1.62
CA ARG A 94 8.46 4.95 1.19
C ARG A 94 7.39 4.07 1.80
N MET A 95 6.24 4.68 2.11
CA MET A 95 5.05 3.96 2.51
C MET A 95 3.89 4.25 1.56
N SER A 96 3.08 3.24 1.27
CA SER A 96 1.87 3.43 0.48
C SER A 96 0.64 2.91 1.22
N VAL A 97 -0.46 3.61 1.02
CA VAL A 97 -1.81 3.17 1.39
C VAL A 97 -2.67 3.31 0.15
N ASN A 98 -3.16 2.21 -0.40
CA ASN A 98 -3.93 2.28 -1.63
C ASN A 98 -5.32 2.86 -1.38
N ILE A 99 -5.70 3.85 -2.19
CA ILE A 99 -7.06 4.40 -2.17
C ILE A 99 -8.07 3.45 -2.84
N GLU A 100 -7.57 2.59 -3.70
CA GLU A 100 -8.23 1.52 -4.43
C GLU A 100 -9.20 2.04 -5.48
N LEU A 101 -10.24 2.77 -5.10
CA LEU A 101 -11.32 3.23 -5.99
C LEU A 101 -11.61 4.71 -5.79
N PRO A 102 -12.02 5.42 -6.86
CA PRO A 102 -12.19 6.88 -6.82
C PRO A 102 -13.29 7.36 -5.87
N THR A 103 -14.40 6.63 -5.76
CA THR A 103 -15.56 7.05 -4.97
C THR A 103 -15.80 6.15 -3.75
N ALA A 104 -16.54 6.67 -2.76
CA ALA A 104 -16.96 5.87 -1.61
C ALA A 104 -17.98 4.80 -2.00
N GLU A 105 -18.77 5.06 -3.04
CA GLU A 105 -19.76 4.12 -3.56
C GLU A 105 -19.07 2.92 -4.21
N SER A 106 -18.13 3.15 -5.10
CA SER A 106 -17.33 2.10 -5.74
C SER A 106 -16.56 1.28 -4.73
N LEU A 107 -16.01 1.95 -3.70
CA LEU A 107 -15.32 1.27 -2.61
C LEU A 107 -16.28 0.33 -1.86
N ARG A 108 -17.50 0.79 -1.54
CA ARG A 108 -18.53 -0.04 -0.90
C ARG A 108 -18.93 -1.23 -1.78
N LEU A 109 -19.04 -1.01 -3.08
CA LEU A 109 -19.44 -2.03 -4.05
C LEU A 109 -18.37 -3.12 -4.22
N LEU A 110 -17.10 -2.73 -4.41
CA LEU A 110 -16.02 -3.62 -4.83
C LEU A 110 -15.05 -3.99 -3.70
N ALA A 111 -14.96 -3.19 -2.65
CA ALA A 111 -14.11 -3.42 -1.49
C ALA A 111 -14.87 -3.18 -0.17
N PRO A 112 -15.95 -3.91 0.14
CA PRO A 112 -16.86 -3.62 1.25
C PRO A 112 -16.20 -3.64 2.63
N HIS A 113 -15.07 -4.29 2.78
CA HIS A 113 -14.28 -4.31 4.02
C HIS A 113 -13.34 -3.10 4.18
N LYS A 114 -13.31 -2.20 3.19
CA LYS A 114 -12.52 -0.96 3.22
C LYS A 114 -13.44 0.24 3.25
N THR A 115 -13.15 1.18 4.13
CA THR A 115 -13.86 2.46 4.19
C THR A 115 -12.89 3.59 3.86
N ARG A 116 -13.40 4.71 3.36
CA ARG A 116 -12.60 5.94 3.16
C ARG A 116 -11.85 6.31 4.45
N LYS A 117 -12.50 6.22 5.59
CA LYS A 117 -11.90 6.53 6.89
C LYS A 117 -10.68 5.63 7.16
N ASN A 118 -10.82 4.31 6.98
CA ASN A 118 -9.73 3.35 7.25
C ASN A 118 -8.56 3.50 6.29
N ILE A 119 -8.76 4.09 5.11
CA ILE A 119 -7.70 4.37 4.13
C ILE A 119 -7.06 5.74 4.41
N LEU A 120 -7.86 6.77 4.64
CA LEU A 120 -7.36 8.14 4.79
C LEU A 120 -6.72 8.39 6.16
N ALA A 121 -7.14 7.68 7.21
CA ALA A 121 -6.56 7.82 8.54
C ALA A 121 -5.05 7.47 8.57
N PRO A 122 -4.60 6.30 8.08
CA PRO A 122 -3.17 6.02 8.01
C PRO A 122 -2.41 6.96 7.07
N MET A 123 -3.01 7.41 5.96
CA MET A 123 -2.38 8.43 5.10
C MET A 123 -2.14 9.76 5.84
N GLY A 124 -3.15 10.21 6.61
CA GLY A 124 -3.05 11.41 7.44
C GLY A 124 -2.00 11.26 8.54
N PHE A 125 -1.98 10.11 9.20
CA PHE A 125 -1.01 9.79 10.23
C PHE A 125 0.44 9.82 9.68
N VAL A 126 0.70 9.18 8.54
CA VAL A 126 2.02 9.21 7.90
C VAL A 126 2.41 10.63 7.48
N GLN A 127 1.45 11.46 7.05
CA GLN A 127 1.70 12.86 6.74
C GLN A 127 2.11 13.66 7.98
N GLN A 128 1.40 13.49 9.09
CA GLN A 128 1.70 14.13 10.37
C GLN A 128 3.10 13.73 10.86
N MET A 129 3.37 12.43 10.95
CA MET A 129 4.66 11.89 11.38
C MET A 129 5.83 12.40 10.51
N SER A 130 5.62 12.50 9.20
CA SER A 130 6.64 13.05 8.29
C SER A 130 6.93 14.52 8.55
N ALA A 131 5.90 15.32 8.86
CA ALA A 131 6.06 16.73 9.17
C ALA A 131 6.79 16.92 10.52
N GLU A 132 6.41 16.16 11.54
CA GLU A 132 7.06 16.15 12.85
C GLU A 132 8.54 15.74 12.72
N ASN A 133 8.82 14.67 11.98
CA ASN A 133 10.18 14.19 11.77
C ASN A 133 11.05 15.18 10.98
N GLN A 134 10.49 15.92 10.02
CA GLN A 134 11.21 16.99 9.33
C GLN A 134 11.63 18.10 10.29
N TYR A 135 10.77 18.49 11.22
CA TYR A 135 11.10 19.46 12.26
C TYR A 135 12.19 18.94 13.21
N GLU A 136 12.07 17.67 13.66
CA GLU A 136 13.06 17.02 14.51
C GLU A 136 14.45 16.98 13.85
N ILE A 137 14.53 16.61 12.56
CA ILE A 137 15.78 16.55 11.79
C ILE A 137 16.44 17.93 11.68
N GLN A 138 15.66 19.03 11.62
CA GLN A 138 16.18 20.38 11.60
C GLN A 138 16.70 20.82 12.97
N THR A 139 16.13 20.28 14.05
CA THR A 139 16.40 20.69 15.42
C THR A 139 17.48 19.85 16.09
N TYR A 140 17.50 18.55 15.82
CA TYR A 140 18.37 17.61 16.51
C TYR A 140 19.28 16.85 15.54
N ARG A 141 20.47 16.46 16.01
CA ARG A 141 21.42 15.63 15.25
C ARG A 141 21.03 14.14 15.38
N HIS A 142 21.31 13.38 14.31
CA HIS A 142 21.15 11.91 14.30
C HIS A 142 19.71 11.39 14.47
N VAL A 143 18.71 12.20 14.14
CA VAL A 143 17.32 11.75 14.13
C VAL A 143 17.09 10.76 12.97
N PRO A 144 16.52 9.59 13.24
CA PRO A 144 16.14 8.66 12.18
C PRO A 144 15.13 9.29 11.21
N LYS A 145 15.27 9.01 9.93
CA LYS A 145 14.34 9.54 8.92
C LYS A 145 13.09 8.67 8.85
N PHE A 146 11.94 9.31 8.88
CA PHE A 146 10.64 8.66 8.70
C PHE A 146 10.17 8.79 7.25
N VAL A 147 10.03 7.66 6.53
CA VAL A 147 9.64 7.56 5.10
C VAL A 147 10.17 8.71 4.23
N PRO A 148 11.48 8.87 4.11
CA PRO A 148 12.08 10.06 3.47
C PRO A 148 11.67 10.25 2.01
N ALA A 149 11.27 9.19 1.31
CA ALA A 149 10.74 9.26 -0.05
C ALA A 149 9.22 9.50 -0.11
N GLY A 150 8.58 9.73 1.05
CA GLY A 150 7.18 10.11 1.18
C GLY A 150 6.19 8.98 0.93
N GLN A 151 4.95 9.38 0.62
CA GLN A 151 3.85 8.47 0.39
C GLN A 151 3.57 8.25 -1.09
N SER A 152 2.95 7.11 -1.39
CA SER A 152 2.28 6.86 -2.66
C SER A 152 0.94 6.17 -2.43
N THR A 153 0.10 6.18 -3.45
CA THR A 153 -1.17 5.47 -3.47
C THR A 153 -1.42 4.87 -4.84
N GLN A 154 -2.38 3.96 -4.93
CA GLN A 154 -2.82 3.37 -6.18
C GLN A 154 -4.33 3.41 -6.28
N MET A 155 -4.82 3.66 -7.48
CA MET A 155 -6.22 3.73 -7.84
C MET A 155 -6.49 2.81 -9.02
N ILE A 156 -7.60 2.07 -8.96
CA ILE A 156 -8.09 1.24 -10.05
C ILE A 156 -9.03 2.11 -10.88
N VAL A 157 -8.82 2.10 -12.20
CA VAL A 157 -9.57 2.89 -13.18
C VAL A 157 -10.37 1.97 -14.08
N GLY A 158 -11.61 2.34 -14.39
CA GLY A 158 -12.48 1.58 -15.27
C GLY A 158 -13.18 0.38 -14.63
N ALA A 159 -13.16 0.28 -13.31
CA ALA A 159 -13.88 -0.77 -12.58
C ALA A 159 -15.36 -0.41 -12.30
N THR A 160 -15.68 0.85 -12.34
CA THR A 160 -16.99 1.44 -12.05
C THR A 160 -17.22 2.65 -12.95
N SER A 161 -18.37 3.30 -12.84
CA SER A 161 -18.85 4.35 -13.77
C SER A 161 -18.28 5.75 -13.49
N GLU A 162 -17.21 5.87 -12.70
CA GLU A 162 -16.59 7.17 -12.45
C GLU A 162 -16.04 7.78 -13.74
N SER A 163 -16.22 9.10 -13.87
CA SER A 163 -15.69 9.87 -14.95
C SER A 163 -14.18 10.17 -14.76
N ASP A 164 -13.48 10.47 -15.85
CA ASP A 164 -12.10 10.96 -15.80
C ASP A 164 -11.99 12.21 -14.92
N LYS A 165 -13.04 13.05 -14.92
CA LYS A 165 -13.12 14.22 -14.06
C LYS A 165 -13.04 13.87 -12.56
N ASP A 166 -13.77 12.85 -12.12
CA ASP A 166 -13.75 12.39 -10.72
C ASP A 166 -12.37 11.87 -10.33
N ILE A 167 -11.74 11.12 -11.24
CA ILE A 167 -10.40 10.55 -11.08
C ILE A 167 -9.37 11.68 -10.97
N LEU A 168 -9.43 12.67 -11.85
CA LEU A 168 -8.50 13.80 -11.86
C LEU A 168 -8.68 14.71 -10.66
N TYR A 169 -9.91 14.99 -10.22
CA TYR A 169 -10.16 15.75 -9.00
C TYR A 169 -9.59 15.06 -7.76
N LEU A 170 -9.84 13.76 -7.63
CA LEU A 170 -9.29 13.00 -6.51
C LEU A 170 -7.76 13.00 -6.54
N SER A 171 -7.17 12.82 -7.71
CA SER A 171 -5.71 12.81 -7.88
C SER A 171 -5.10 14.18 -7.52
N SER A 172 -5.72 15.27 -7.97
CA SER A 172 -5.32 16.63 -7.61
C SER A 172 -5.39 16.85 -6.10
N ALA A 173 -6.47 16.43 -5.44
CA ALA A 173 -6.61 16.52 -4.00
C ALA A 173 -5.57 15.68 -3.23
N LEU A 174 -5.17 14.54 -3.79
CA LEU A 174 -4.12 13.69 -3.21
C LEU A 174 -2.75 14.34 -3.34
N TYR A 175 -2.41 14.89 -4.52
CA TYR A 175 -1.16 15.61 -4.75
C TYR A 175 -1.05 16.93 -3.97
N GLY A 176 -2.17 17.52 -3.57
CA GLY A 176 -2.21 18.65 -2.64
C GLY A 176 -1.67 18.34 -1.23
N ARG A 177 -1.46 17.06 -0.91
CA ARG A 177 -0.86 16.63 0.36
C ARG A 177 0.66 16.65 0.25
N PRO A 178 1.40 17.31 1.15
CA PRO A 178 2.85 17.53 1.03
C PRO A 178 3.68 16.25 0.89
N THR A 179 3.25 15.16 1.53
CA THR A 179 3.97 13.88 1.52
C THR A 179 3.58 12.96 0.37
N MET A 180 2.49 13.25 -0.35
CA MET A 180 2.06 12.42 -1.48
C MET A 180 2.93 12.69 -2.70
N LYS A 181 3.73 11.71 -3.09
CA LYS A 181 4.69 11.83 -4.18
C LYS A 181 4.23 11.16 -5.47
N ARG A 182 3.40 10.11 -5.37
CA ARG A 182 2.90 9.39 -6.55
C ARG A 182 1.48 8.84 -6.34
N VAL A 183 0.65 9.01 -7.35
CA VAL A 183 -0.63 8.32 -7.53
C VAL A 183 -0.46 7.40 -8.73
N TYR A 184 -0.55 6.09 -8.49
CA TYR A 184 -0.51 5.09 -9.56
C TYR A 184 -1.91 4.77 -10.03
N TYR A 185 -2.05 4.54 -11.32
CA TYR A 185 -3.30 4.11 -11.95
C TYR A 185 -3.15 2.68 -12.45
N SER A 186 -4.13 1.84 -12.15
CA SER A 186 -4.18 0.47 -12.62
C SER A 186 -5.48 0.28 -13.40
N GLY A 187 -5.40 -0.09 -14.65
CA GLY A 187 -6.58 -0.45 -15.44
C GLY A 187 -7.26 -1.68 -14.84
N TYR A 188 -8.58 -1.63 -14.73
CA TYR A 188 -9.35 -2.79 -14.29
C TYR A 188 -9.30 -3.89 -15.36
N VAL A 189 -8.96 -5.09 -14.93
CA VAL A 189 -9.01 -6.30 -15.77
C VAL A 189 -9.93 -7.30 -15.08
N SER A 190 -10.99 -7.72 -15.75
CA SER A 190 -11.87 -8.78 -15.25
C SER A 190 -11.16 -10.12 -15.32
N VAL A 191 -10.86 -10.71 -14.17
CA VAL A 191 -10.08 -11.96 -14.09
C VAL A 191 -10.98 -13.20 -14.02
N ASN A 192 -12.26 -13.03 -13.64
CA ASN A 192 -13.23 -14.11 -13.52
C ASN A 192 -14.58 -13.70 -14.07
N THR A 193 -15.01 -14.29 -15.17
CA THR A 193 -16.30 -14.07 -15.81
C THR A 193 -17.50 -14.55 -14.97
N VAL A 194 -17.31 -15.45 -14.02
CA VAL A 194 -18.39 -16.11 -13.26
C VAL A 194 -18.98 -15.26 -12.12
N SER A 195 -18.28 -14.22 -11.63
CA SER A 195 -18.73 -13.46 -10.47
C SER A 195 -19.29 -12.07 -10.76
N TYR A 196 -19.28 -11.64 -12.00
CA TYR A 196 -19.63 -10.26 -12.39
C TYR A 196 -20.82 -10.16 -13.34
N THR A 197 -21.67 -11.20 -13.39
CA THR A 197 -22.91 -11.20 -14.19
C THR A 197 -23.90 -10.07 -13.88
N HIS A 198 -23.62 -9.25 -12.84
CA HIS A 198 -24.43 -8.08 -12.50
C HIS A 198 -23.69 -6.74 -12.59
N LEU A 199 -22.44 -6.73 -13.04
CA LEU A 199 -21.70 -5.53 -13.39
C LEU A 199 -21.50 -5.49 -14.92
N THR A 200 -22.60 -5.37 -15.64
CA THR A 200 -22.52 -4.93 -17.03
C THR A 200 -22.05 -3.48 -17.01
N LEU A 201 -20.77 -3.27 -17.31
CA LEU A 201 -20.31 -1.94 -17.70
C LEU A 201 -21.13 -1.54 -18.92
N PRO A 202 -21.70 -0.32 -18.98
CA PRO A 202 -22.24 0.18 -20.21
C PRO A 202 -21.08 0.24 -21.19
N THR A 203 -21.07 -0.68 -22.16
CA THR A 203 -20.24 -0.57 -23.35
C THR A 203 -20.81 0.60 -24.11
N ASN A 204 -20.20 1.77 -23.98
CA ASN A 204 -20.43 2.82 -24.94
C ASN A 204 -19.65 2.42 -26.20
N PRO A 205 -20.34 2.06 -27.31
CA PRO A 205 -19.68 1.93 -28.59
C PRO A 205 -19.26 3.35 -28.99
N ARG A 206 -18.00 3.53 -29.27
CA ARG A 206 -17.51 4.69 -30.03
C ARG A 206 -17.89 4.54 -31.45
#